data_b4bc79b4e4093e3892209cfa96e0e337
#
_entry.id   b4bc79b4e4093e3892209cfa96e0e337
#
_cell.length_a   1.000
_cell.length_b   1.000
_cell.length_c   1.000
_cell.angle_alpha   90.00
_cell.angle_beta   90.00
_cell.angle_gamma   90.00
#
_symmetry.space_group_name_H-M   'P 1'
#
loop_
_entity.id
_entity.type
_entity.pdbx_description
1 polymer ?
#
loop_
_entity_poly.entity_id
_entity_poly.type
_entity_poly.pdbx_seq_one_letter_code
_entity_poly.pdbx_strand_id
1 'polypeptide(L)'
;MTPWPSQREFSKRAFELNQTRRHLEHHPGTNPPSFTAVVEEVTEEGGVILSESWCYPRGGGQPGDTGTFMIDGKSIAFGEVTAAQSITHPLLGSGLANGDEVTCVIDRDRRNSLAKMHSAAHIVSAVANERWGAITVGNQLNTESSRMDLKFENRELFDKDQLTEDANYWVHEDVAINVHQWGRDQIMTDEGVRNKRFVERIIDRVGGDDPQLRMVEVEGIDLCPCAGTH
;
A
#
# COMPACT_ATOMS: atom_id res chain seq x y z
N MET A 1 27.26 30.02 -13.27
CA MET A 1 25.86 29.72 -12.96
C MET A 1 25.36 28.77 -14.04
N THR A 2 25.27 27.50 -13.76
CA THR A 2 24.64 26.53 -14.65
C THR A 2 23.14 26.78 -14.68
N PRO A 3 22.48 26.88 -15.83
CA PRO A 3 21.06 27.11 -15.90
C PRO A 3 20.31 25.92 -15.27
N TRP A 4 19.25 26.19 -14.52
CA TRP A 4 18.34 25.20 -13.96
C TRP A 4 17.78 24.33 -15.08
N PRO A 5 17.78 22.99 -14.94
CA PRO A 5 17.26 22.09 -15.97
C PRO A 5 15.78 22.37 -16.24
N SER A 6 15.38 22.33 -17.52
CA SER A 6 14.01 22.58 -17.93
C SER A 6 13.07 21.46 -17.45
N GLN A 7 11.76 21.76 -17.24
CA GLN A 7 10.76 20.74 -16.88
C GLN A 7 10.74 19.54 -17.85
N ARG A 8 11.17 19.72 -19.11
CA ARG A 8 11.30 18.64 -20.11
C ARG A 8 12.50 17.71 -19.82
N GLU A 9 13.57 18.21 -19.22
CA GLU A 9 14.74 17.40 -18.83
C GLU A 9 14.47 16.62 -17.55
N PHE A 10 13.71 17.19 -16.60
CA PHE A 10 13.18 16.44 -15.45
C PHE A 10 12.23 15.31 -15.89
N SER A 11 11.34 15.59 -16.85
CA SER A 11 10.43 14.59 -17.42
C SER A 11 11.16 13.46 -18.17
N LYS A 12 12.27 13.75 -18.86
CA LYS A 12 13.08 12.73 -19.54
C LYS A 12 13.84 11.82 -18.57
N ARG A 13 14.45 12.37 -17.49
CA ARG A 13 15.12 11.55 -16.46
C ARG A 13 14.16 10.63 -15.74
N ALA A 14 12.94 11.09 -15.48
CA ALA A 14 11.90 10.28 -14.83
C ALA A 14 11.41 9.08 -15.69
N PHE A 15 11.63 9.11 -17.00
CA PHE A 15 11.26 8.03 -17.92
C PHE A 15 12.32 6.93 -18.04
N GLU A 16 13.53 7.14 -17.48
CA GLU A 16 14.66 6.20 -17.61
C GLU A 16 14.87 5.31 -16.37
N LEU A 17 14.24 5.61 -15.21
CA LEU A 17 14.31 4.77 -14.04
C LEU A 17 13.28 3.63 -14.14
N ASN A 18 13.72 2.50 -14.67
CA ASN A 18 12.87 1.31 -14.90
C ASN A 18 12.74 0.46 -13.64
N GLN A 19 12.29 1.07 -12.53
CA GLN A 19 12.12 0.39 -11.27
C GLN A 19 11.01 -0.65 -11.31
N THR A 20 11.32 -1.90 -11.00
CA THR A 20 10.32 -2.97 -10.85
C THR A 20 9.63 -2.89 -9.48
N ARG A 21 8.31 -2.72 -9.48
CA ARG A 21 7.49 -2.60 -8.26
C ARG A 21 6.93 -3.95 -7.84
N ARG A 22 7.74 -4.77 -7.16
CA ARG A 22 7.40 -6.14 -6.77
C ARG A 22 6.24 -6.24 -5.78
N HIS A 23 6.01 -5.22 -4.96
CA HIS A 23 4.87 -5.20 -4.04
C HIS A 23 3.50 -5.15 -4.73
N LEU A 24 3.45 -4.77 -6.03
CA LEU A 24 2.22 -4.83 -6.85
C LEU A 24 2.06 -6.18 -7.56
N GLU A 25 3.16 -6.80 -7.99
CA GLU A 25 3.16 -8.07 -8.71
C GLU A 25 2.87 -9.25 -7.77
N HIS A 26 3.43 -9.18 -6.57
CA HIS A 26 3.27 -10.20 -5.55
C HIS A 26 2.68 -9.58 -4.29
N HIS A 27 1.86 -10.35 -3.61
CA HIS A 27 1.33 -9.96 -2.32
C HIS A 27 2.12 -10.67 -1.23
N PRO A 28 3.25 -10.12 -0.75
CA PRO A 28 4.06 -10.79 0.25
C PRO A 28 3.34 -10.94 1.60
N GLY A 29 2.11 -10.41 1.70
CA GLY A 29 1.32 -10.48 2.91
C GLY A 29 2.04 -9.89 4.11
N THR A 30 2.02 -10.62 5.21
CA THR A 30 2.68 -10.27 6.48
C THR A 30 4.16 -10.62 6.53
N ASN A 31 4.68 -11.41 5.59
CA ASN A 31 6.07 -11.87 5.58
C ASN A 31 6.79 -11.42 4.31
N PRO A 32 7.16 -10.14 4.19
CA PRO A 32 7.89 -9.67 3.02
C PRO A 32 9.27 -10.34 2.93
N PRO A 33 9.73 -10.70 1.72
CA PRO A 33 11.07 -11.25 1.56
C PRO A 33 12.13 -10.19 1.85
N SER A 34 13.34 -10.65 2.24
CA SER A 34 14.54 -9.86 2.01
C SER A 34 14.90 -9.98 0.53
N PHE A 35 15.33 -8.90 -0.12
CA PHE A 35 15.66 -8.91 -1.53
C PHE A 35 16.94 -8.14 -1.81
N THR A 36 17.64 -8.51 -2.88
CA THR A 36 18.84 -7.83 -3.35
C THR A 36 18.48 -6.96 -4.55
N ALA A 37 18.97 -5.73 -4.55
CA ALA A 37 18.75 -4.77 -5.63
C ALA A 37 19.93 -3.83 -5.79
N VAL A 38 20.05 -3.22 -6.97
CA VAL A 38 21.07 -2.21 -7.25
C VAL A 38 20.50 -0.83 -6.92
N VAL A 39 21.34 0.02 -6.31
CA VAL A 39 21.04 1.44 -6.09
C VAL A 39 21.14 2.17 -7.44
N GLU A 40 20.00 2.52 -8.00
CA GLU A 40 19.92 3.29 -9.26
C GLU A 40 20.23 4.76 -9.03
N GLU A 41 19.72 5.31 -7.92
CA GLU A 41 19.92 6.71 -7.59
C GLU A 41 19.93 6.94 -6.08
N VAL A 42 20.90 7.75 -5.63
CA VAL A 42 20.86 8.43 -4.33
C VAL A 42 20.49 9.87 -4.60
N THR A 43 19.30 10.29 -4.15
CA THR A 43 18.78 11.63 -4.43
C THR A 43 19.47 12.70 -3.57
N GLU A 44 19.39 13.96 -3.99
CA GLU A 44 19.97 15.08 -3.23
C GLU A 44 19.34 15.23 -1.82
N GLU A 45 18.08 14.81 -1.65
CA GLU A 45 17.35 14.81 -0.38
C GLU A 45 17.67 13.59 0.50
N GLY A 46 18.59 12.71 0.07
CA GLY A 46 19.00 11.52 0.81
C GLY A 46 18.05 10.34 0.66
N GLY A 47 17.24 10.31 -0.37
CA GLY A 47 16.43 9.15 -0.74
C GLY A 47 17.22 8.16 -1.62
N VAL A 48 16.90 6.87 -1.52
CA VAL A 48 17.44 5.82 -2.37
C VAL A 48 16.36 5.23 -3.26
N ILE A 49 16.64 5.15 -4.55
CA ILE A 49 15.83 4.46 -5.54
C ILE A 49 16.58 3.21 -5.95
N LEU A 50 15.93 2.06 -5.83
CA LEU A 50 16.48 0.75 -6.18
C LEU A 50 15.97 0.30 -7.55
N SER A 51 16.70 -0.61 -8.21
CA SER A 51 16.27 -1.26 -9.46
C SER A 51 14.96 -2.02 -9.32
N GLU A 52 14.70 -2.59 -8.13
CA GLU A 52 13.41 -3.18 -7.78
C GLU A 52 13.08 -2.94 -6.30
N SER A 53 11.80 -2.97 -5.93
CA SER A 53 11.40 -2.86 -4.53
C SER A 53 10.15 -3.68 -4.20
N TRP A 54 10.27 -4.44 -3.09
CA TRP A 54 9.18 -5.14 -2.42
C TRP A 54 8.55 -4.32 -1.29
N CYS A 55 9.13 -3.16 -0.99
CA CYS A 55 8.59 -2.28 0.03
C CYS A 55 7.25 -1.70 -0.39
N TYR A 56 6.28 -1.73 0.51
CA TYR A 56 5.02 -1.01 0.35
C TYR A 56 5.25 0.48 0.59
N PRO A 57 5.03 1.34 -0.39
CA PRO A 57 5.11 2.78 -0.18
C PRO A 57 3.83 3.31 0.47
N ARG A 58 3.93 4.38 1.24
CA ARG A 58 2.76 5.05 1.84
C ARG A 58 1.64 5.26 0.82
N GLY A 59 0.44 4.78 1.14
CA GLY A 59 -0.73 4.93 0.26
C GLY A 59 -2.01 4.37 0.89
N GLY A 60 -3.18 4.80 0.41
CA GLY A 60 -4.47 4.27 0.85
C GLY A 60 -4.75 4.36 2.35
N GLY A 61 -4.11 5.30 3.06
CA GLY A 61 -4.20 5.42 4.52
C GLY A 61 -3.22 4.53 5.29
N GLN A 62 -2.50 3.63 4.61
CA GLN A 62 -1.47 2.80 5.23
C GLN A 62 -0.11 3.49 5.15
N PRO A 63 0.65 3.58 6.26
CA PRO A 63 2.04 4.00 6.25
C PRO A 63 2.92 3.09 5.41
N GLY A 64 3.99 3.64 4.85
CA GLY A 64 4.99 2.87 4.12
C GLY A 64 5.85 2.00 5.04
N ASP A 65 6.52 1.04 4.43
CA ASP A 65 7.51 0.23 5.14
C ASP A 65 8.69 1.05 5.61
N THR A 66 9.37 0.53 6.60
CA THR A 66 10.72 0.90 7.04
C THR A 66 11.60 -0.32 7.01
N GLY A 67 12.91 -0.14 7.15
CA GLY A 67 13.82 -1.28 7.18
C GLY A 67 15.28 -0.89 7.16
N THR A 68 16.13 -1.79 6.66
CA THR A 68 17.57 -1.62 6.58
C THR A 68 18.13 -2.13 5.26
N PHE A 69 19.15 -1.47 4.76
CA PHE A 69 20.03 -1.94 3.71
C PHE A 69 21.27 -2.59 4.34
N MET A 70 21.62 -3.78 3.85
CA MET A 70 22.83 -4.48 4.21
C MET A 70 23.81 -4.39 3.03
N ILE A 71 25.02 -3.88 3.27
CA ILE A 71 26.10 -3.78 2.30
C ILE A 71 27.43 -3.94 3.03
N ASP A 72 28.33 -4.82 2.55
CA ASP A 72 29.67 -5.06 3.11
C ASP A 72 29.67 -5.28 4.63
N GLY A 73 28.68 -6.01 5.14
CA GLY A 73 28.53 -6.28 6.57
C GLY A 73 28.05 -5.09 7.41
N LYS A 74 27.73 -3.96 6.79
CA LYS A 74 27.15 -2.78 7.44
C LYS A 74 25.63 -2.77 7.27
N SER A 75 24.94 -2.17 8.23
CA SER A 75 23.48 -1.96 8.22
C SER A 75 23.18 -0.47 8.20
N ILE A 76 22.41 -0.02 7.22
CA ILE A 76 22.00 1.38 7.05
C ILE A 76 20.49 1.42 7.08
N ALA A 77 19.90 2.06 8.09
CA ALA A 77 18.45 2.16 8.23
C ALA A 77 17.84 3.12 7.19
N PHE A 78 16.62 2.80 6.74
CA PHE A 78 15.79 3.72 5.98
C PHE A 78 14.44 3.95 6.67
N GLY A 79 13.94 5.16 6.50
CA GLY A 79 12.65 5.60 7.03
C GLY A 79 11.47 5.15 6.17
N GLU A 80 10.32 5.75 6.42
CA GLU A 80 9.09 5.38 5.74
C GLU A 80 9.16 5.58 4.23
N VAL A 81 8.97 4.49 3.51
CA VAL A 81 9.02 4.44 2.05
C VAL A 81 7.84 5.20 1.44
N THR A 82 8.12 5.98 0.42
CA THR A 82 7.13 6.75 -0.34
C THR A 82 7.19 6.41 -1.82
N ALA A 83 6.16 6.75 -2.57
CA ALA A 83 6.18 6.65 -4.01
C ALA A 83 5.58 7.89 -4.67
N ALA A 84 6.31 8.40 -5.66
CA ALA A 84 5.82 9.32 -6.67
C ALA A 84 5.99 8.63 -8.04
N GLN A 85 7.01 9.01 -8.79
CA GLN A 85 7.40 8.33 -10.03
C GLN A 85 8.12 6.99 -9.73
N SER A 86 8.92 6.94 -8.67
CA SER A 86 9.61 5.75 -8.18
C SER A 86 9.37 5.56 -6.69
N ILE A 87 9.57 4.32 -6.19
CA ILE A 87 9.60 4.03 -4.77
C ILE A 87 10.92 4.54 -4.22
N THR A 88 10.85 5.44 -3.26
CA THR A 88 11.99 6.09 -2.63
C THR A 88 12.10 5.67 -1.17
N HIS A 89 13.30 5.27 -0.77
CA HIS A 89 13.65 4.83 0.59
C HIS A 89 14.47 5.94 1.25
N PRO A 90 13.90 6.76 2.15
CA PRO A 90 14.66 7.82 2.83
C PRO A 90 15.76 7.23 3.73
N LEU A 91 17.04 7.53 3.47
CA LEU A 91 18.12 7.07 4.33
C LEU A 91 18.09 7.76 5.69
N LEU A 92 18.31 6.98 6.74
CA LEU A 92 18.55 7.47 8.10
C LEU A 92 20.07 7.45 8.45
N GLY A 93 20.89 7.57 7.44
CA GLY A 93 22.36 7.54 7.54
C GLY A 93 22.99 7.92 6.22
N SER A 94 24.22 7.48 6.00
CA SER A 94 24.96 7.71 4.77
C SER A 94 25.80 6.47 4.41
N GLY A 95 26.39 6.45 3.21
CA GLY A 95 27.33 5.42 2.79
C GLY A 95 26.83 4.51 1.67
N LEU A 96 25.76 4.91 0.97
CA LEU A 96 25.37 4.30 -0.30
C LEU A 96 25.71 5.22 -1.47
N ALA A 97 26.02 4.61 -2.61
CA ALA A 97 26.28 5.27 -3.86
C ALA A 97 25.53 4.56 -5.01
N ASN A 98 25.35 5.27 -6.11
CA ASN A 98 24.80 4.69 -7.33
C ASN A 98 25.67 3.52 -7.79
N GLY A 99 25.03 2.40 -8.13
CA GLY A 99 25.69 1.16 -8.54
C GLY A 99 25.96 0.18 -7.40
N ASP A 100 25.79 0.56 -6.15
CA ASP A 100 25.93 -0.36 -5.02
C ASP A 100 24.87 -1.46 -5.09
N GLU A 101 25.27 -2.71 -4.83
CA GLU A 101 24.34 -3.80 -4.62
C GLU A 101 24.02 -3.94 -3.13
N VAL A 102 22.77 -3.86 -2.77
CA VAL A 102 22.30 -3.90 -1.38
C VAL A 102 21.29 -5.03 -1.17
N THR A 103 21.33 -5.65 0.02
CA THR A 103 20.23 -6.49 0.48
C THR A 103 19.28 -5.63 1.33
N CYS A 104 18.06 -5.46 0.86
CA CYS A 104 16.99 -4.75 1.58
C CYS A 104 16.27 -5.71 2.52
N VAL A 105 16.18 -5.34 3.79
CA VAL A 105 15.46 -6.07 4.84
C VAL A 105 14.35 -5.18 5.37
N ILE A 106 13.11 -5.56 5.08
CA ILE A 106 11.91 -4.84 5.54
C ILE A 106 11.67 -5.15 7.02
N ASP A 107 11.26 -4.14 7.79
CA ASP A 107 10.80 -4.31 9.17
C ASP A 107 9.51 -5.14 9.19
N ARG A 108 9.67 -6.43 9.51
CA ARG A 108 8.59 -7.41 9.48
C ARG A 108 7.53 -7.17 10.55
N ASP A 109 7.93 -6.74 11.73
CA ASP A 109 6.99 -6.53 12.84
C ASP A 109 6.05 -5.37 12.51
N ARG A 110 6.62 -4.28 11.99
CA ARG A 110 5.85 -3.14 11.48
C ARG A 110 4.93 -3.54 10.31
N ARG A 111 5.45 -4.24 9.31
CA ARG A 111 4.67 -4.72 8.16
C ARG A 111 3.51 -5.60 8.61
N ASN A 112 3.75 -6.56 9.48
CA ASN A 112 2.74 -7.47 10.01
C ASN A 112 1.65 -6.72 10.76
N SER A 113 2.02 -5.77 11.63
CA SER A 113 1.06 -4.96 12.38
C SER A 113 0.19 -4.13 11.43
N LEU A 114 0.79 -3.48 10.43
CA LEU A 114 0.05 -2.68 9.45
C LEU A 114 -0.86 -3.53 8.56
N ALA A 115 -0.43 -4.72 8.14
CA ALA A 115 -1.25 -5.65 7.36
C ALA A 115 -2.48 -6.12 8.16
N LYS A 116 -2.31 -6.52 9.41
CA LYS A 116 -3.42 -6.88 10.30
C LYS A 116 -4.40 -5.73 10.51
N MET A 117 -3.88 -4.52 10.74
CA MET A 117 -4.73 -3.31 10.89
C MET A 117 -5.48 -2.99 9.60
N HIS A 118 -4.87 -3.24 8.43
CA HIS A 118 -5.53 -3.02 7.16
C HIS A 118 -6.67 -4.02 6.93
N SER A 119 -6.42 -5.31 7.19
CA SER A 119 -7.46 -6.34 7.11
C SER A 119 -8.60 -6.08 8.09
N ALA A 120 -8.30 -5.68 9.32
CA ALA A 120 -9.31 -5.28 10.29
C ALA A 120 -10.13 -4.06 9.81
N ALA A 121 -9.49 -3.09 9.14
CA ALA A 121 -10.20 -1.95 8.57
C ALA A 121 -11.17 -2.35 7.45
N HIS A 122 -10.82 -3.35 6.62
CA HIS A 122 -11.74 -3.94 5.64
C HIS A 122 -12.96 -4.55 6.33
N ILE A 123 -12.75 -5.39 7.35
CA ILE A 123 -13.83 -6.02 8.13
C ILE A 123 -14.75 -4.97 8.77
N VAL A 124 -14.19 -4.02 9.51
CA VAL A 124 -14.96 -2.94 10.16
C VAL A 124 -15.75 -2.12 9.14
N SER A 125 -15.13 -1.79 7.99
CA SER A 125 -15.79 -1.05 6.91
C SER A 125 -16.95 -1.84 6.30
N ALA A 126 -16.79 -3.15 6.12
CA ALA A 126 -17.80 -4.01 5.55
C ALA A 126 -19.00 -4.20 6.51
N VAL A 127 -18.73 -4.53 7.77
CA VAL A 127 -19.76 -4.64 8.82
C VAL A 127 -20.55 -3.34 8.97
N ALA A 128 -19.86 -2.19 9.02
CA ALA A 128 -20.51 -0.90 9.13
C ALA A 128 -21.40 -0.57 7.92
N ASN A 129 -20.97 -1.00 6.72
CA ASN A 129 -21.75 -0.84 5.50
C ASN A 129 -22.99 -1.74 5.49
N GLU A 130 -22.83 -3.02 5.83
CA GLU A 130 -23.91 -4.00 5.87
C GLU A 130 -25.00 -3.63 6.88
N ARG A 131 -24.60 -3.25 8.10
CA ARG A 131 -25.53 -2.97 9.20
C ARG A 131 -26.21 -1.61 9.10
N TRP A 132 -25.50 -0.57 8.67
CA TRP A 132 -25.96 0.82 8.76
C TRP A 132 -25.80 1.59 7.44
N GLY A 133 -25.49 0.93 6.31
CA GLY A 133 -25.23 1.61 5.04
C GLY A 133 -24.06 2.59 5.12
N ALA A 134 -23.17 2.46 6.13
CA ALA A 134 -22.09 3.38 6.32
C ALA A 134 -21.04 3.29 5.20
N ILE A 135 -20.49 4.44 4.82
CA ILE A 135 -19.48 4.54 3.78
C ILE A 135 -18.17 5.02 4.41
N THR A 136 -17.08 4.29 4.21
CA THR A 136 -15.75 4.76 4.61
C THR A 136 -15.33 5.93 3.75
N VAL A 137 -15.12 7.10 4.34
CA VAL A 137 -14.71 8.33 3.65
C VAL A 137 -13.26 8.72 3.90
N GLY A 138 -12.61 8.11 4.89
CA GLY A 138 -11.20 8.26 5.20
C GLY A 138 -10.72 7.17 6.14
N ASN A 139 -9.42 6.92 6.12
CA ASN A 139 -8.73 6.08 7.10
C ASN A 139 -7.32 6.58 7.36
N GLN A 140 -6.79 6.24 8.50
CA GLN A 140 -5.39 6.40 8.86
C GLN A 140 -4.99 5.19 9.69
N LEU A 141 -4.23 4.29 9.08
CA LEU A 141 -3.74 3.08 9.73
C LEU A 141 -2.47 3.38 10.53
N ASN A 142 -2.27 2.63 11.61
CA ASN A 142 -1.06 2.67 12.41
C ASN A 142 -0.83 1.28 13.03
N THR A 143 0.34 1.05 13.61
CA THR A 143 0.72 -0.24 14.21
C THR A 143 -0.02 -0.56 15.51
N GLU A 144 -0.45 0.47 16.26
CA GLU A 144 -1.10 0.30 17.56
C GLU A 144 -2.61 0.63 17.52
N SER A 145 -2.97 1.71 16.84
CA SER A 145 -4.35 2.16 16.71
C SER A 145 -4.59 2.83 15.38
N SER A 146 -5.75 2.60 14.78
CA SER A 146 -6.13 3.14 13.49
C SER A 146 -7.38 3.99 13.60
N ARG A 147 -7.50 5.02 12.74
CA ARG A 147 -8.72 5.81 12.62
C ARG A 147 -9.43 5.46 11.32
N MET A 148 -10.76 5.33 11.42
CA MET A 148 -11.63 5.20 10.26
C MET A 148 -12.74 6.25 10.33
N ASP A 149 -12.93 6.99 9.25
CA ASP A 149 -13.98 7.99 9.13
C ASP A 149 -15.15 7.37 8.37
N LEU A 150 -16.27 7.16 9.06
CA LEU A 150 -17.48 6.57 8.53
C LEU A 150 -18.57 7.65 8.34
N LYS A 151 -19.18 7.67 7.17
CA LYS A 151 -20.33 8.51 6.86
C LYS A 151 -21.58 7.64 6.88
N PHE A 152 -22.56 8.01 7.71
CA PHE A 152 -23.85 7.35 7.84
C PHE A 152 -24.93 8.19 7.19
N GLU A 153 -25.99 7.54 6.67
CA GLU A 153 -27.23 8.21 6.32
C GLU A 153 -28.03 8.59 7.58
N ASN A 154 -28.11 7.66 8.53
CA ASN A 154 -28.71 7.90 9.85
C ASN A 154 -27.76 7.42 10.95
N ARG A 155 -27.02 8.37 11.56
CA ARG A 155 -26.06 8.07 12.62
C ARG A 155 -26.72 7.65 13.94
N GLU A 156 -27.97 7.98 14.18
CA GLU A 156 -28.67 7.63 15.41
C GLU A 156 -28.88 6.12 15.56
N LEU A 157 -28.87 5.39 14.43
CA LEU A 157 -28.96 3.93 14.42
C LEU A 157 -27.63 3.23 14.69
N PHE A 158 -26.52 3.97 14.69
CA PHE A 158 -25.19 3.38 14.86
C PHE A 158 -24.97 2.93 16.30
N ASP A 159 -24.62 1.67 16.46
CA ASP A 159 -24.23 1.03 17.71
C ASP A 159 -22.77 0.58 17.63
N LYS A 160 -21.92 1.18 18.48
CA LYS A 160 -20.48 0.88 18.51
C LYS A 160 -20.19 -0.50 19.07
N ASP A 161 -20.97 -0.92 20.07
CA ASP A 161 -20.74 -2.21 20.74
C ASP A 161 -21.13 -3.34 19.78
N GLN A 162 -22.21 -3.19 19.04
CA GLN A 162 -22.61 -4.12 17.99
C GLN A 162 -21.57 -4.19 16.86
N LEU A 163 -21.05 -3.02 16.41
CA LEU A 163 -19.95 -3.02 15.42
C LEU A 163 -18.75 -3.80 15.92
N THR A 164 -18.40 -3.62 17.19
CA THR A 164 -17.25 -4.29 17.79
C THR A 164 -17.47 -5.81 17.88
N GLU A 165 -18.66 -6.24 18.28
CA GLU A 165 -19.04 -7.65 18.35
C GLU A 165 -18.98 -8.31 16.96
N ASP A 166 -19.65 -7.72 15.98
CA ASP A 166 -19.71 -8.27 14.62
C ASP A 166 -18.33 -8.29 13.93
N ALA A 167 -17.53 -7.24 14.10
CA ALA A 167 -16.17 -7.21 13.54
C ALA A 167 -15.27 -8.28 14.19
N ASN A 168 -15.35 -8.46 15.51
CA ASN A 168 -14.61 -9.49 16.20
C ASN A 168 -15.07 -10.91 15.83
N TYR A 169 -16.35 -11.11 15.54
CA TYR A 169 -16.84 -12.38 15.02
C TYR A 169 -16.06 -12.76 13.74
N TRP A 170 -15.96 -11.87 12.76
CA TRP A 170 -15.23 -12.13 11.53
C TRP A 170 -13.71 -12.33 11.73
N VAL A 171 -13.12 -11.63 12.69
CA VAL A 171 -11.71 -11.86 13.06
C VAL A 171 -11.50 -13.26 13.63
N HIS A 172 -12.45 -13.77 14.41
CA HIS A 172 -12.37 -15.11 15.02
C HIS A 172 -12.67 -16.24 14.03
N GLU A 173 -13.45 -15.98 12.97
CA GLU A 173 -13.71 -16.98 11.94
C GLU A 173 -12.46 -17.32 11.10
N ASP A 174 -11.38 -16.53 11.22
CA ASP A 174 -10.09 -16.75 10.54
C ASP A 174 -10.26 -16.95 9.02
N VAL A 175 -11.12 -16.12 8.40
CA VAL A 175 -11.47 -16.21 6.98
C VAL A 175 -10.29 -15.90 6.07
N ALA A 176 -10.27 -16.50 4.89
CA ALA A 176 -9.22 -16.28 3.92
C ALA A 176 -9.23 -14.85 3.36
N ILE A 177 -8.04 -14.33 3.08
CA ILE A 177 -7.87 -13.09 2.33
C ILE A 177 -7.29 -13.44 0.97
N ASN A 178 -8.08 -13.19 -0.08
CA ASN A 178 -7.74 -13.52 -1.45
C ASN A 178 -7.40 -12.24 -2.23
N VAL A 179 -6.52 -12.36 -3.22
CA VAL A 179 -6.15 -11.28 -4.12
C VAL A 179 -6.48 -11.67 -5.54
N HIS A 180 -7.19 -10.80 -6.24
CA HIS A 180 -7.60 -10.99 -7.62
C HIS A 180 -7.10 -9.84 -8.50
N GLN A 181 -7.03 -10.08 -9.81
CA GLN A 181 -6.79 -9.04 -10.82
C GLN A 181 -8.02 -8.98 -11.73
N TRP A 182 -8.76 -7.87 -11.66
CA TRP A 182 -10.01 -7.71 -12.38
C TRP A 182 -9.98 -6.48 -13.28
N GLY A 183 -10.55 -6.64 -14.47
CA GLY A 183 -10.79 -5.54 -15.38
C GLY A 183 -11.92 -4.63 -14.89
N ARG A 184 -11.95 -3.40 -15.41
CA ARG A 184 -12.94 -2.37 -15.06
C ARG A 184 -14.39 -2.87 -15.15
N ASP A 185 -14.75 -3.49 -16.26
CA ASP A 185 -16.14 -3.90 -16.50
C ASP A 185 -16.59 -4.98 -15.52
N GLN A 186 -15.73 -5.93 -15.19
CA GLN A 186 -16.00 -6.94 -14.17
C GLN A 186 -16.28 -6.28 -12.81
N ILE A 187 -15.42 -5.33 -12.39
CA ILE A 187 -15.58 -4.62 -11.11
C ILE A 187 -16.89 -3.84 -11.07
N MET A 188 -17.21 -3.15 -12.15
CA MET A 188 -18.39 -2.27 -12.17
C MET A 188 -19.72 -3.05 -12.22
N THR A 189 -19.73 -4.23 -12.82
CA THR A 189 -20.94 -5.08 -12.94
C THR A 189 -21.18 -6.00 -11.75
N ASP A 190 -20.12 -6.39 -11.02
CA ASP A 190 -20.25 -7.29 -9.87
C ASP A 190 -20.89 -6.56 -8.66
N GLU A 191 -22.05 -7.02 -8.21
CA GLU A 191 -22.80 -6.38 -7.12
C GLU A 191 -22.13 -6.52 -5.74
N GLY A 192 -21.28 -7.54 -5.55
CA GLY A 192 -20.53 -7.77 -4.32
C GLY A 192 -19.37 -6.77 -4.10
N VAL A 193 -18.94 -6.08 -5.15
CA VAL A 193 -17.83 -5.14 -5.04
C VAL A 193 -18.24 -3.86 -4.35
N ARG A 194 -17.56 -3.56 -3.23
CA ARG A 194 -17.68 -2.29 -2.52
C ARG A 194 -16.70 -1.23 -3.05
N ASN A 195 -16.95 0.02 -2.71
CA ASN A 195 -16.04 1.14 -3.01
C ASN A 195 -15.78 1.39 -4.51
N LYS A 196 -16.66 0.97 -5.41
CA LYS A 196 -16.57 1.19 -6.87
C LYS A 196 -16.27 2.64 -7.27
N ARG A 197 -16.65 3.61 -6.44
CA ARG A 197 -16.38 5.04 -6.65
C ARG A 197 -14.90 5.40 -6.77
N PHE A 198 -14.01 4.53 -6.33
CA PHE A 198 -12.57 4.75 -6.44
C PHE A 198 -11.97 4.17 -7.73
N VAL A 199 -12.70 3.31 -8.43
CA VAL A 199 -12.21 2.56 -9.60
C VAL A 199 -11.68 3.50 -10.68
N GLU A 200 -12.45 4.50 -11.08
CA GLU A 200 -12.04 5.43 -12.13
C GLU A 200 -10.75 6.17 -11.75
N ARG A 201 -10.65 6.65 -10.51
CA ARG A 201 -9.42 7.31 -10.04
C ARG A 201 -8.21 6.39 -10.03
N ILE A 202 -8.41 5.10 -9.78
CA ILE A 202 -7.32 4.11 -9.77
C ILE A 202 -6.91 3.83 -11.21
N ILE A 203 -7.86 3.64 -12.12
CA ILE A 203 -7.64 3.44 -13.56
C ILE A 203 -6.83 4.58 -14.16
N ASP A 204 -7.21 5.83 -13.89
CA ASP A 204 -6.50 7.01 -14.35
C ASP A 204 -5.02 7.04 -13.93
N ARG A 205 -4.71 6.42 -12.77
CA ARG A 205 -3.33 6.34 -12.26
C ARG A 205 -2.55 5.16 -12.82
N VAL A 206 -3.22 4.02 -13.03
CA VAL A 206 -2.59 2.81 -13.58
C VAL A 206 -2.29 3.01 -15.05
N GLY A 207 -3.21 3.63 -15.80
CA GLY A 207 -3.09 3.86 -17.24
C GLY A 207 -3.20 2.57 -18.05
N GLY A 208 -3.08 2.70 -19.38
CA GLY A 208 -3.20 1.58 -20.32
C GLY A 208 -4.62 1.40 -20.86
N ASP A 209 -4.75 0.56 -21.90
CA ASP A 209 -6.01 0.36 -22.63
C ASP A 209 -7.00 -0.57 -21.89
N ASP A 210 -6.47 -1.53 -21.09
CA ASP A 210 -7.27 -2.46 -20.26
C ASP A 210 -6.58 -2.71 -18.92
N PRO A 211 -6.58 -1.73 -18.00
CA PRO A 211 -5.90 -1.86 -16.73
C PRO A 211 -6.57 -2.88 -15.82
N GLN A 212 -5.78 -3.84 -15.36
CA GLN A 212 -6.21 -4.78 -14.33
C GLN A 212 -5.99 -4.17 -12.96
N LEU A 213 -7.04 -4.14 -12.15
CA LEU A 213 -6.98 -3.62 -10.79
C LEU A 213 -6.85 -4.77 -9.78
N ARG A 214 -5.98 -4.55 -8.81
CA ARG A 214 -5.86 -5.46 -7.68
C ARG A 214 -7.08 -5.33 -6.79
N MET A 215 -7.79 -6.45 -6.61
CA MET A 215 -8.93 -6.60 -5.72
C MET A 215 -8.50 -7.40 -4.50
N VAL A 216 -8.95 -7.00 -3.34
CA VAL A 216 -8.80 -7.75 -2.10
C VAL A 216 -10.17 -8.23 -1.66
N GLU A 217 -10.28 -9.51 -1.42
CA GLU A 217 -11.44 -10.18 -0.87
C GLU A 217 -11.13 -10.65 0.54
N VAL A 218 -11.95 -10.26 1.50
CA VAL A 218 -12.06 -10.92 2.80
C VAL A 218 -13.27 -11.85 2.68
N GLU A 219 -13.02 -13.16 2.62
CA GLU A 219 -14.01 -14.16 2.25
C GLU A 219 -15.30 -14.02 3.06
N GLY A 220 -16.42 -13.95 2.33
CA GLY A 220 -17.76 -13.86 2.90
C GLY A 220 -18.18 -12.47 3.40
N ILE A 221 -17.28 -11.45 3.42
CA ILE A 221 -17.65 -10.14 3.96
C ILE A 221 -17.24 -8.95 3.11
N ASP A 222 -16.08 -8.95 2.48
CA ASP A 222 -15.61 -7.79 1.72
C ASP A 222 -14.93 -8.14 0.41
N LEU A 223 -15.21 -7.35 -0.63
CA LEU A 223 -14.51 -7.40 -1.91
C LEU A 223 -14.38 -5.97 -2.43
N CYS A 224 -13.15 -5.47 -2.50
CA CYS A 224 -12.97 -4.09 -2.99
C CYS A 224 -11.57 -3.86 -3.62
N PRO A 225 -11.41 -2.82 -4.46
CA PRO A 225 -10.11 -2.40 -4.95
C PRO A 225 -9.20 -1.97 -3.80
N CYS A 226 -8.07 -2.63 -3.65
CA CYS A 226 -7.09 -2.31 -2.62
C CYS A 226 -5.67 -2.65 -3.05
N ALA A 227 -4.74 -1.71 -2.83
CA ALA A 227 -3.31 -1.89 -3.10
C ALA A 227 -2.48 -2.08 -1.82
N GLY A 228 -3.12 -2.15 -0.65
CA GLY A 228 -2.46 -2.30 0.64
C GLY A 228 -1.94 -3.71 0.93
N THR A 229 -1.29 -3.88 2.07
CA THR A 229 -0.84 -5.18 2.56
C THR A 229 -1.88 -5.80 3.50
N HIS A 230 -2.00 -7.14 3.45
CA HIS A 230 -2.96 -7.90 4.23
C HIS A 230 -2.35 -9.15 4.81
#